data_17ca6568e4e47c3d5dc4d105a64dddf0
#
_entry.id   17ca6568e4e47c3d5dc4d105a64dddf0
#
_cell.length_a   1.000
_cell.length_b   1.000
_cell.length_c   1.000
_cell.angle_alpha   90.00
_cell.angle_beta   90.00
_cell.angle_gamma   90.00
#
_symmetry.space_group_name_H-M   'P 1'
#
loop_
_entity.id
_entity.type
_entity.pdbx_description
1 polymer ?
#
loop_
_entity_poly.entity_id
_entity_poly.type
_entity_poly.pdbx_seq_one_letter_code
_entity_poly.pdbx_strand_id
1 'polypeptide(L)'
;MTQPATTSFMRDACTPETLTRARRRLLTASASLGSHSLTGAQLRELASDQWTAPDLARLDARTIAEATPITRALLAETVTEALGRLIAIERPNGSYDDTPDGHEAFTRQVTDDYDHGNHHLARAVLRPSQPERVTGDALAGLGLGNEAEPIIRELADTANPDDPIVRALTDAALLEIDRRAAGRGLQYSRVGTTLILAAPTKRCLDEAIDAVAGAAVTLGARIGDLTTQHIDADAALARIGIDHAPPREKNTPANQADRILYVGRDGARIHIKAGRLLVDGGGGIPATSLPKNNVSRIVLSGNVGLSAGARSWAMRSGIDVVCLSRRGSYQGSLVGAGRGTHASRLLAQIDLTRDEARRLDLAAALIGAKIRGQIHVLTRIARRDPGLHLADTTAHMHRWRRSLADARTINDIMGIEGACSTAYFDALGACVPADVPFDGRSRRPPRDLPNAALSYGYAILLGECVGALHSAGLDPTLGIAHAPTDKRPSLALDLMEEFRPLLVDQAVMALLRTRKLRPEHASIEPESGGVWLGAEGKKVLVDAYEAGAQRSVTGALPGYSGSWRRHITHSAQMLARAIAEPDYRWRGIAWR
;
A
#
# COMPACT_ATOMS: atom_id res chain seq x y z
N MET A 1 -14.18 -45.72 -5.58
CA MET A 1 -12.99 -44.93 -5.17
C MET A 1 -13.39 -43.48 -5.31
N THR A 2 -13.69 -42.82 -4.21
CA THR A 2 -13.99 -41.37 -4.15
C THR A 2 -12.71 -40.63 -4.51
N GLN A 3 -12.75 -39.79 -5.54
CA GLN A 3 -11.64 -38.88 -5.87
C GLN A 3 -11.36 -37.98 -4.64
N PRO A 4 -10.10 -37.77 -4.23
CA PRO A 4 -9.78 -36.86 -3.14
C PRO A 4 -10.27 -35.46 -3.50
N ALA A 5 -10.92 -34.80 -2.53
CA ALA A 5 -11.37 -33.42 -2.69
C ALA A 5 -10.16 -32.52 -2.90
N THR A 6 -10.12 -31.80 -4.02
CA THR A 6 -9.08 -30.81 -4.30
C THR A 6 -9.16 -29.70 -3.26
N THR A 7 -8.07 -29.40 -2.55
CA THR A 7 -8.03 -28.29 -1.59
C THR A 7 -8.21 -26.96 -2.33
N SER A 8 -8.86 -25.98 -1.70
CA SER A 8 -9.04 -24.65 -2.33
C SER A 8 -7.69 -24.01 -2.66
N PHE A 9 -6.71 -24.12 -1.76
CA PHE A 9 -5.35 -23.61 -1.96
C PHE A 9 -4.67 -24.25 -3.19
N MET A 10 -4.71 -25.56 -3.35
CA MET A 10 -4.06 -26.23 -4.49
C MET A 10 -4.70 -25.85 -5.83
N ARG A 11 -6.01 -25.61 -5.84
CA ARG A 11 -6.72 -25.12 -7.02
C ARG A 11 -6.27 -23.71 -7.41
N ASP A 12 -6.04 -22.87 -6.41
CA ASP A 12 -5.59 -21.47 -6.60
C ASP A 12 -4.08 -21.39 -6.92
N ALA A 13 -3.28 -22.35 -6.44
CA ALA A 13 -1.87 -22.46 -6.78
C ALA A 13 -1.65 -22.97 -8.21
N CYS A 14 -2.40 -23.99 -8.63
CA CYS A 14 -2.23 -24.66 -9.91
C CYS A 14 -3.18 -24.09 -10.98
N THR A 15 -2.93 -22.87 -11.46
CA THR A 15 -3.62 -22.28 -12.60
C THR A 15 -2.83 -22.48 -13.91
N PRO A 16 -3.45 -22.38 -15.09
CA PRO A 16 -2.73 -22.43 -16.38
C PRO A 16 -1.59 -21.42 -16.46
N GLU A 17 -1.79 -20.21 -15.92
CA GLU A 17 -0.77 -19.15 -15.91
C GLU A 17 0.39 -19.47 -14.97
N THR A 18 0.12 -19.94 -13.73
CA THR A 18 1.17 -20.32 -12.79
C THR A 18 1.98 -21.48 -13.33
N LEU A 19 1.32 -22.47 -13.93
CA LEU A 19 1.98 -23.60 -14.56
C LEU A 19 2.88 -23.18 -15.73
N THR A 20 2.42 -22.26 -16.57
CA THR A 20 3.22 -21.71 -17.68
C THR A 20 4.45 -20.97 -17.17
N ARG A 21 4.30 -20.16 -16.11
CA ARG A 21 5.43 -19.45 -15.48
C ARG A 21 6.41 -20.41 -14.82
N ALA A 22 5.93 -21.42 -14.09
CA ALA A 22 6.76 -22.45 -13.47
C ALA A 22 7.59 -23.19 -14.52
N ARG A 23 6.98 -23.65 -15.62
CA ARG A 23 7.69 -24.27 -16.75
C ARG A 23 8.80 -23.36 -17.30
N ARG A 24 8.50 -22.08 -17.51
CA ARG A 24 9.48 -21.10 -18.00
C ARG A 24 10.65 -20.93 -17.04
N ARG A 25 10.39 -20.81 -15.73
CA ARG A 25 11.44 -20.68 -14.70
C ARG A 25 12.36 -21.89 -14.68
N LEU A 26 11.82 -23.10 -14.67
CA LEU A 26 12.61 -24.33 -14.69
C LEU A 26 13.46 -24.46 -15.97
N LEU A 27 12.93 -24.07 -17.12
CA LEU A 27 13.68 -24.05 -18.38
C LEU A 27 14.82 -23.01 -18.33
N THR A 28 14.57 -21.82 -17.80
CA THR A 28 15.57 -20.76 -17.66
C THR A 28 16.67 -21.17 -16.68
N ALA A 29 16.30 -21.72 -15.52
CA ALA A 29 17.25 -22.22 -14.53
C ALA A 29 18.14 -23.34 -15.11
N SER A 30 17.57 -24.27 -15.85
CA SER A 30 18.33 -25.33 -16.53
C SER A 30 19.34 -24.76 -17.54
N ALA A 31 19.00 -23.71 -18.26
CA ALA A 31 19.91 -23.06 -19.22
C ALA A 31 21.09 -22.33 -18.56
N SER A 32 20.95 -21.91 -17.29
CA SER A 32 21.98 -21.16 -16.55
C SER A 32 22.94 -22.04 -15.74
N LEU A 33 22.59 -23.31 -15.46
CA LEU A 33 23.29 -24.19 -14.51
C LEU A 33 24.30 -25.15 -15.15
N GLY A 34 24.84 -24.92 -16.32
CA GLY A 34 25.95 -25.61 -16.99
C GLY A 34 26.13 -27.10 -16.73
N SER A 35 26.57 -27.52 -15.55
CA SER A 35 26.85 -28.90 -15.16
C SER A 35 25.65 -29.68 -14.59
N HIS A 36 24.53 -29.01 -14.30
CA HIS A 36 23.31 -29.58 -13.70
C HIS A 36 22.09 -29.38 -14.60
N SER A 37 22.29 -29.27 -15.91
CA SER A 37 21.21 -29.11 -16.88
C SER A 37 20.30 -30.35 -16.90
N LEU A 38 19.00 -30.11 -17.07
CA LEU A 38 18.02 -31.16 -17.24
C LEU A 38 18.39 -32.06 -18.43
N THR A 39 18.23 -33.35 -18.26
CA THR A 39 18.42 -34.31 -19.35
C THR A 39 17.42 -34.09 -20.50
N GLY A 40 17.75 -34.55 -21.70
CA GLY A 40 16.82 -34.42 -22.82
C GLY A 40 15.45 -35.12 -22.60
N ALA A 41 15.40 -36.15 -21.74
CA ALA A 41 14.14 -36.79 -21.33
C ALA A 41 13.33 -35.84 -20.40
N GLN A 42 13.96 -35.25 -19.41
CA GLN A 42 13.36 -34.28 -18.47
C GLN A 42 12.89 -33.01 -19.18
N LEU A 43 13.64 -32.51 -20.16
CA LEU A 43 13.21 -31.37 -20.98
C LEU A 43 11.97 -31.69 -21.82
N ARG A 44 11.87 -32.94 -22.39
CA ARG A 44 10.67 -33.36 -23.08
C ARG A 44 9.48 -33.53 -22.16
N GLU A 45 9.67 -34.06 -20.94
CA GLU A 45 8.64 -34.15 -19.92
C GLU A 45 8.13 -32.76 -19.52
N LEU A 46 9.04 -31.82 -19.27
CA LEU A 46 8.70 -30.43 -18.89
C LEU A 46 7.97 -29.68 -20.01
N ALA A 47 8.32 -29.97 -21.28
CA ALA A 47 7.68 -29.35 -22.45
C ALA A 47 6.37 -30.05 -22.86
N SER A 48 6.08 -31.21 -22.30
CA SER A 48 4.87 -31.98 -22.65
C SER A 48 3.64 -31.38 -21.95
N ASP A 49 2.47 -31.52 -22.60
CA ASP A 49 1.16 -31.20 -22.01
C ASP A 49 0.62 -32.33 -21.12
N GLN A 50 1.50 -33.22 -20.64
CA GLN A 50 1.14 -34.37 -19.81
C GLN A 50 0.43 -33.98 -18.52
N TRP A 51 0.72 -32.78 -17.96
CA TRP A 51 0.09 -32.24 -16.76
C TRP A 51 -0.66 -30.95 -17.07
N THR A 52 -1.98 -30.99 -16.88
CA THR A 52 -2.79 -29.77 -16.85
C THR A 52 -2.84 -29.18 -15.44
N ALA A 53 -3.20 -27.91 -15.32
CA ALA A 53 -3.38 -27.26 -14.02
C ALA A 53 -4.39 -28.00 -13.11
N PRO A 54 -5.55 -28.48 -13.60
CA PRO A 54 -6.47 -29.30 -12.82
C PRO A 54 -5.90 -30.64 -12.36
N ASP A 55 -5.00 -31.25 -13.14
CA ASP A 55 -4.39 -32.54 -12.77
C ASP A 55 -3.42 -32.37 -11.61
N LEU A 56 -2.55 -31.34 -11.69
CA LEU A 56 -1.63 -30.99 -10.59
C LEU A 56 -2.38 -30.59 -9.31
N ALA A 57 -3.48 -29.86 -9.44
CA ALA A 57 -4.29 -29.44 -8.29
C ALA A 57 -4.96 -30.61 -7.55
N ARG A 58 -5.04 -31.79 -8.15
CA ARG A 58 -5.65 -33.01 -7.56
C ARG A 58 -4.66 -33.95 -6.90
N LEU A 59 -3.36 -33.68 -7.01
CA LEU A 59 -2.33 -34.53 -6.42
C LEU A 59 -2.41 -34.43 -4.89
N ASP A 60 -2.42 -35.57 -4.22
CA ASP A 60 -2.25 -35.69 -2.79
C ASP A 60 -0.78 -35.93 -2.41
N ALA A 61 -0.44 -35.84 -1.12
CA ALA A 61 0.92 -36.01 -0.63
C ALA A 61 1.53 -37.38 -1.03
N ARG A 62 0.73 -38.45 -1.03
CA ARG A 62 1.20 -39.79 -1.42
C ARG A 62 1.56 -39.86 -2.91
N THR A 63 0.70 -39.33 -3.75
CA THR A 63 0.94 -39.27 -5.20
C THR A 63 2.15 -38.41 -5.53
N ILE A 64 2.36 -37.31 -4.76
CA ILE A 64 3.53 -36.44 -4.90
C ILE A 64 4.81 -37.17 -4.49
N ALA A 65 4.78 -37.98 -3.43
CA ALA A 65 5.92 -38.78 -3.01
C ALA A 65 6.40 -39.77 -4.10
N GLU A 66 5.49 -40.26 -4.91
CA GLU A 66 5.74 -41.21 -6.01
C GLU A 66 5.98 -40.50 -7.38
N ALA A 67 5.81 -39.18 -7.45
CA ALA A 67 5.92 -38.39 -8.68
C ALA A 67 7.37 -38.24 -9.17
N THR A 68 7.53 -37.99 -10.47
CA THR A 68 8.84 -37.73 -11.07
C THR A 68 9.46 -36.44 -10.50
N PRO A 69 10.80 -36.32 -10.49
CA PRO A 69 11.47 -35.10 -10.03
C PRO A 69 10.98 -33.84 -10.78
N ILE A 70 10.64 -33.95 -12.07
CA ILE A 70 10.12 -32.82 -12.85
C ILE A 70 8.71 -32.42 -12.42
N THR A 71 7.83 -33.39 -12.20
CA THR A 71 6.48 -33.13 -11.68
C THR A 71 6.53 -32.48 -10.30
N ARG A 72 7.40 -32.96 -9.41
CA ARG A 72 7.62 -32.35 -8.08
C ARG A 72 8.14 -30.92 -8.20
N ALA A 73 9.18 -30.69 -9.03
CA ALA A 73 9.74 -29.35 -9.23
C ALA A 73 8.68 -28.38 -9.80
N LEU A 74 7.88 -28.82 -10.75
CA LEU A 74 6.82 -28.04 -11.35
C LEU A 74 5.74 -27.65 -10.32
N LEU A 75 5.34 -28.60 -9.48
CA LEU A 75 4.39 -28.37 -8.39
C LEU A 75 4.98 -27.45 -7.30
N ALA A 76 6.25 -27.67 -6.93
CA ALA A 76 6.95 -26.83 -5.96
C ALA A 76 7.03 -25.37 -6.42
N GLU A 77 7.32 -25.11 -7.69
CA GLU A 77 7.32 -23.75 -8.25
C GLU A 77 5.93 -23.08 -8.20
N THR A 78 4.86 -23.81 -8.56
CA THR A 78 3.49 -23.26 -8.51
C THR A 78 3.05 -22.98 -7.09
N VAL A 79 3.34 -23.89 -6.15
CA VAL A 79 3.04 -23.72 -4.71
C VAL A 79 3.86 -22.58 -4.10
N THR A 80 5.14 -22.48 -4.42
CA THR A 80 6.01 -21.39 -3.97
C THR A 80 5.47 -20.03 -4.41
N GLU A 81 5.00 -19.91 -5.64
CA GLU A 81 4.40 -18.67 -6.12
C GLU A 81 3.12 -18.30 -5.36
N ALA A 82 2.27 -19.28 -5.07
CA ALA A 82 1.06 -19.07 -4.27
C ALA A 82 1.39 -18.66 -2.82
N LEU A 83 2.34 -19.35 -2.19
CA LEU A 83 2.84 -18.98 -0.86
C LEU A 83 3.41 -17.57 -0.84
N GLY A 84 4.23 -17.24 -1.84
CA GLY A 84 4.81 -15.89 -1.97
C GLY A 84 3.76 -14.79 -2.05
N ARG A 85 2.64 -15.03 -2.72
CA ARG A 85 1.50 -14.10 -2.76
C ARG A 85 0.85 -13.91 -1.39
N LEU A 86 0.60 -14.99 -0.66
CA LEU A 86 0.03 -14.94 0.69
C LEU A 86 0.97 -14.23 1.67
N ILE A 87 2.26 -14.57 1.62
CA ILE A 87 3.29 -13.93 2.44
C ILE A 87 3.34 -12.43 2.17
N ALA A 88 3.29 -12.01 0.90
CA ALA A 88 3.32 -10.60 0.53
C ALA A 88 2.12 -9.80 1.08
N ILE A 89 0.93 -10.43 1.16
CA ILE A 89 -0.26 -9.81 1.75
C ILE A 89 -0.11 -9.65 3.27
N GLU A 90 0.47 -10.64 3.94
CA GLU A 90 0.60 -10.68 5.40
C GLU A 90 1.86 -9.96 5.94
N ARG A 91 2.77 -9.57 5.07
CA ARG A 91 4.07 -9.00 5.43
C ARG A 91 3.93 -7.60 6.05
N PRO A 92 4.37 -7.39 7.30
CA PRO A 92 4.38 -6.07 7.91
C PRO A 92 5.54 -5.21 7.39
N ASN A 93 5.49 -3.90 7.66
CA ASN A 93 6.60 -3.00 7.37
C ASN A 93 7.86 -3.39 8.14
N GLY A 94 9.00 -3.21 7.49
CA GLY A 94 10.30 -3.63 8.02
C GLY A 94 10.65 -5.07 7.67
N SER A 95 9.73 -5.84 7.07
CA SER A 95 10.00 -7.17 6.54
C SER A 95 9.98 -7.13 5.01
N TYR A 96 11.01 -7.69 4.38
CA TYR A 96 11.23 -7.66 2.94
C TYR A 96 11.44 -9.08 2.40
N ASP A 97 11.09 -9.28 1.14
CA ASP A 97 11.36 -10.56 0.47
C ASP A 97 12.85 -10.70 0.10
N ASP A 98 13.28 -11.92 -0.06
CA ASP A 98 14.67 -12.26 -0.43
C ASP A 98 14.87 -12.13 -1.96
N THR A 99 14.59 -10.94 -2.49
CA THR A 99 14.79 -10.55 -3.88
C THR A 99 15.76 -9.37 -3.94
N PRO A 100 16.41 -9.08 -5.08
CA PRO A 100 17.27 -7.89 -5.21
C PRO A 100 16.56 -6.59 -4.81
N ASP A 101 15.30 -6.41 -5.21
CA ASP A 101 14.49 -5.23 -4.84
C ASP A 101 14.18 -5.20 -3.34
N GLY A 102 13.91 -6.38 -2.73
CA GLY A 102 13.72 -6.51 -1.29
C GLY A 102 14.97 -6.17 -0.51
N HIS A 103 16.13 -6.60 -0.96
CA HIS A 103 17.43 -6.25 -0.35
C HIS A 103 17.73 -4.75 -0.49
N GLU A 104 17.44 -4.13 -1.62
CA GLU A 104 17.60 -2.69 -1.79
C GLU A 104 16.67 -1.91 -0.83
N ALA A 105 15.40 -2.31 -0.73
CA ALA A 105 14.44 -1.70 0.16
C ALA A 105 14.81 -1.89 1.64
N PHE A 106 15.32 -3.06 2.01
CA PHE A 106 15.86 -3.36 3.34
C PHE A 106 17.04 -2.45 3.67
N THR A 107 18.05 -2.38 2.79
CA THR A 107 19.24 -1.53 2.97
C THR A 107 18.84 -0.07 3.15
N ARG A 108 17.94 0.42 2.31
CA ARG A 108 17.45 1.80 2.38
C ARG A 108 16.73 2.08 3.70
N GLN A 109 15.89 1.15 4.18
CA GLN A 109 15.18 1.31 5.45
C GLN A 109 16.15 1.36 6.64
N VAL A 110 17.16 0.49 6.68
CA VAL A 110 18.16 0.50 7.76
C VAL A 110 18.97 1.79 7.75
N THR A 111 19.32 2.28 6.57
CA THR A 111 19.99 3.57 6.39
C THR A 111 19.12 4.72 6.88
N ASP A 112 17.84 4.73 6.49
CA ASP A 112 16.89 5.75 6.94
C ASP A 112 16.68 5.73 8.46
N ASP A 113 16.58 4.55 9.07
CA ASP A 113 16.45 4.40 10.52
C ASP A 113 17.70 4.95 11.25
N TYR A 114 18.89 4.71 10.70
CA TYR A 114 20.14 5.25 11.20
C TYR A 114 20.20 6.78 11.09
N ASP A 115 19.88 7.33 9.93
CA ASP A 115 19.89 8.77 9.66
C ASP A 115 18.87 9.54 10.53
N HIS A 116 17.83 8.84 11.02
CA HIS A 116 16.83 9.40 11.93
C HIS A 116 17.21 9.29 13.42
N GLY A 117 18.47 8.99 13.73
CA GLY A 117 19.01 9.02 15.08
C GLY A 117 19.02 7.67 15.81
N ASN A 118 18.72 6.56 15.12
CA ASN A 118 18.79 5.21 15.69
C ASN A 118 20.21 4.64 15.50
N HIS A 119 21.20 5.21 16.20
CA HIS A 119 22.61 4.91 16.00
C HIS A 119 23.09 3.65 16.72
N HIS A 120 22.26 3.00 17.51
CA HIS A 120 22.53 1.69 18.10
C HIS A 120 21.91 0.61 17.22
N LEU A 121 22.75 -0.22 16.60
CA LEU A 121 22.35 -1.23 15.65
C LEU A 121 22.69 -2.63 16.16
N ALA A 122 21.82 -3.59 15.88
CA ALA A 122 22.11 -5.01 16.03
C ALA A 122 21.76 -5.75 14.76
N ARG A 123 22.70 -6.54 14.25
CA ARG A 123 22.46 -7.52 13.18
C ARG A 123 22.36 -8.91 13.78
N ALA A 124 21.33 -9.63 13.41
CA ALA A 124 21.15 -11.01 13.80
C ALA A 124 20.72 -11.87 12.60
N VAL A 125 21.02 -13.16 12.65
CA VAL A 125 20.49 -14.15 11.71
C VAL A 125 19.50 -15.02 12.46
N LEU A 126 18.27 -15.08 11.98
CA LEU A 126 17.23 -15.94 12.54
C LEU A 126 17.38 -17.35 11.97
N ARG A 127 17.55 -18.34 12.83
CA ARG A 127 17.72 -19.75 12.43
C ARG A 127 16.55 -20.56 12.96
N PRO A 128 15.66 -21.09 12.10
CA PRO A 128 14.65 -22.06 12.52
C PRO A 128 15.31 -23.31 13.12
N SER A 129 14.85 -23.73 14.30
CA SER A 129 15.46 -24.84 15.03
C SER A 129 14.95 -26.20 14.58
N GLN A 130 13.73 -26.26 14.03
CA GLN A 130 13.05 -27.47 13.60
C GLN A 130 12.18 -27.16 12.38
N PRO A 131 12.62 -27.51 11.16
CA PRO A 131 11.88 -27.23 9.93
C PRO A 131 10.44 -27.76 9.93
N GLU A 132 10.22 -28.96 10.46
CA GLU A 132 8.90 -29.61 10.50
C GLU A 132 7.88 -28.85 11.36
N ARG A 133 8.29 -28.35 12.52
CA ARG A 133 7.42 -27.57 13.42
C ARG A 133 7.15 -26.17 12.88
N VAL A 134 8.15 -25.59 12.25
CA VAL A 134 8.07 -24.29 11.57
C VAL A 134 7.05 -24.31 10.43
N THR A 135 6.93 -25.44 9.71
CA THR A 135 6.00 -25.55 8.58
C THR A 135 4.54 -25.47 9.03
N GLY A 136 4.16 -26.20 10.08
CA GLY A 136 2.77 -26.19 10.59
C GLY A 136 2.34 -24.81 11.11
N ASP A 137 3.17 -24.18 11.94
CA ASP A 137 2.90 -22.86 12.51
C ASP A 137 2.87 -21.77 11.43
N ALA A 138 3.77 -21.87 10.42
CA ALA A 138 3.80 -20.95 9.29
C ALA A 138 2.54 -21.04 8.45
N LEU A 139 2.10 -22.25 8.11
CA LEU A 139 0.92 -22.48 7.28
C LEU A 139 -0.36 -22.07 8.02
N ALA A 140 -0.46 -22.34 9.31
CA ALA A 140 -1.57 -21.86 10.15
C ALA A 140 -1.61 -20.31 10.20
N GLY A 141 -0.45 -19.68 10.31
CA GLY A 141 -0.30 -18.23 10.29
C GLY A 141 -0.71 -17.56 8.97
N LEU A 142 -0.64 -18.30 7.87
CA LEU A 142 -1.13 -17.88 6.54
C LEU A 142 -2.62 -18.21 6.30
N GLY A 143 -3.27 -18.85 7.27
CA GLY A 143 -4.68 -19.28 7.15
C GLY A 143 -4.89 -20.46 6.21
N LEU A 144 -3.83 -21.21 5.90
CA LEU A 144 -3.91 -22.43 5.11
C LEU A 144 -4.44 -23.56 6.00
N GLY A 145 -5.53 -24.19 5.55
CA GLY A 145 -6.17 -25.28 6.26
C GLY A 145 -5.32 -26.54 6.29
N ASN A 146 -5.67 -27.47 7.19
CA ASN A 146 -4.99 -28.77 7.40
C ASN A 146 -4.87 -29.62 6.12
N GLU A 147 -5.59 -29.29 5.07
CA GLU A 147 -5.58 -30.01 3.80
C GLU A 147 -4.38 -29.66 2.91
N ALA A 148 -3.86 -28.44 2.96
CA ALA A 148 -2.69 -28.02 2.17
C ALA A 148 -1.36 -28.43 2.84
N GLU A 149 -1.35 -28.53 4.17
CA GLU A 149 -0.15 -28.83 4.95
C GLU A 149 0.57 -30.12 4.54
N PRO A 150 -0.10 -31.27 4.38
CA PRO A 150 0.58 -32.51 3.99
C PRO A 150 1.29 -32.40 2.63
N ILE A 151 0.68 -31.72 1.69
CA ILE A 151 1.21 -31.51 0.34
C ILE A 151 2.46 -30.63 0.37
N ILE A 152 2.36 -29.50 1.08
CA ILE A 152 3.47 -28.53 1.17
C ILE A 152 4.64 -29.16 1.94
N ARG A 153 4.35 -29.94 2.98
CA ARG A 153 5.36 -30.67 3.76
C ARG A 153 6.10 -31.68 2.87
N GLU A 154 5.38 -32.50 2.10
CA GLU A 154 5.99 -33.48 1.20
C GLU A 154 6.91 -32.82 0.15
N LEU A 155 6.52 -31.67 -0.36
CA LEU A 155 7.36 -30.89 -1.29
C LEU A 155 8.59 -30.30 -0.60
N ALA A 156 8.48 -29.87 0.67
CA ALA A 156 9.58 -29.28 1.43
C ALA A 156 10.58 -30.35 1.91
N ASP A 157 10.11 -31.51 2.37
CA ASP A 157 10.95 -32.59 2.91
C ASP A 157 11.90 -33.19 1.88
N THR A 158 11.55 -33.07 0.61
CA THR A 158 12.37 -33.55 -0.53
C THR A 158 13.21 -32.44 -1.18
N ALA A 159 13.09 -31.20 -0.72
CA ALA A 159 13.77 -30.03 -1.25
C ALA A 159 15.10 -29.76 -0.53
N ASN A 160 16.05 -29.12 -1.23
CA ASN A 160 17.27 -28.63 -0.60
C ASN A 160 17.00 -27.36 0.22
N PRO A 161 17.84 -27.04 1.23
CA PRO A 161 17.68 -25.84 2.03
C PRO A 161 17.60 -24.52 1.23
N ASP A 162 18.22 -24.49 0.05
CA ASP A 162 18.25 -23.33 -0.84
C ASP A 162 17.11 -23.29 -1.85
N ASP A 163 16.23 -24.29 -1.86
CA ASP A 163 15.11 -24.32 -2.78
C ASP A 163 14.09 -23.23 -2.47
N PRO A 164 13.45 -22.65 -3.49
CA PRO A 164 12.50 -21.54 -3.31
C PRO A 164 11.34 -21.84 -2.36
N ILE A 165 10.86 -23.09 -2.32
CA ILE A 165 9.78 -23.49 -1.42
C ILE A 165 10.23 -23.46 0.05
N VAL A 166 11.45 -23.92 0.36
CA VAL A 166 12.00 -23.91 1.73
C VAL A 166 12.22 -22.48 2.19
N ARG A 167 12.73 -21.62 1.31
CA ARG A 167 12.87 -20.18 1.59
C ARG A 167 11.52 -19.51 1.84
N ALA A 168 10.50 -19.80 1.03
CA ALA A 168 9.16 -19.26 1.23
C ALA A 168 8.55 -19.70 2.57
N LEU A 169 8.71 -20.96 2.95
CA LEU A 169 8.24 -21.47 4.24
C LEU A 169 8.99 -20.85 5.42
N THR A 170 10.30 -20.69 5.30
CA THR A 170 11.11 -19.99 6.31
C THR A 170 10.64 -18.55 6.48
N ASP A 171 10.39 -17.86 5.38
CA ASP A 171 9.91 -16.48 5.41
C ASP A 171 8.50 -16.38 6.02
N ALA A 172 7.60 -17.31 5.69
CA ALA A 172 6.28 -17.41 6.31
C ALA A 172 6.35 -17.64 7.82
N ALA A 173 7.23 -18.52 8.29
CA ALA A 173 7.43 -18.79 9.71
C ALA A 173 7.91 -17.55 10.47
N LEU A 174 8.79 -16.78 9.86
CA LEU A 174 9.36 -15.58 10.47
C LEU A 174 8.40 -14.39 10.48
N LEU A 175 7.30 -14.40 9.69
CA LEU A 175 6.28 -13.34 9.70
C LEU A 175 5.65 -13.11 11.08
N GLU A 176 5.55 -14.13 11.90
CA GLU A 176 5.00 -13.94 13.25
C GLU A 176 5.96 -13.17 14.16
N ILE A 177 7.28 -13.34 13.98
CA ILE A 177 8.30 -12.49 14.64
C ILE A 177 8.13 -11.05 14.16
N ASP A 178 7.98 -10.85 12.85
CA ASP A 178 7.76 -9.54 12.24
C ASP A 178 6.50 -8.86 12.81
N ARG A 179 5.38 -9.59 12.91
CA ARG A 179 4.13 -9.07 13.48
C ARG A 179 4.28 -8.65 14.93
N ARG A 180 5.00 -9.46 15.74
CA ARG A 180 5.25 -9.15 17.15
C ARG A 180 6.17 -7.95 17.32
N ALA A 181 7.20 -7.84 16.49
CA ALA A 181 8.11 -6.70 16.47
C ALA A 181 7.37 -5.42 16.06
N ALA A 182 6.62 -5.47 14.96
CA ALA A 182 5.80 -4.35 14.48
C ALA A 182 4.74 -3.92 15.51
N GLY A 183 4.10 -4.88 16.17
CA GLY A 183 3.09 -4.63 17.22
C GLY A 183 3.65 -3.94 18.46
N ARG A 184 4.94 -4.07 18.73
CA ARG A 184 5.64 -3.38 19.83
C ARG A 184 6.25 -2.04 19.43
N GLY A 185 6.15 -1.66 18.14
CA GLY A 185 6.72 -0.41 17.63
C GLY A 185 8.25 -0.40 17.61
N LEU A 186 8.87 -1.56 17.53
CA LEU A 186 10.32 -1.68 17.40
C LEU A 186 10.78 -1.19 16.03
N GLN A 187 11.92 -0.52 15.98
CA GLN A 187 12.60 -0.20 14.72
C GLN A 187 13.38 -1.44 14.30
N TYR A 188 12.84 -2.17 13.32
CA TYR A 188 13.47 -3.37 12.81
C TYR A 188 13.32 -3.47 11.29
N SER A 189 14.25 -4.16 10.67
CA SER A 189 14.20 -4.51 9.25
C SER A 189 14.67 -5.95 9.07
N ARG A 190 13.94 -6.74 8.27
CA ARG A 190 14.28 -8.13 7.98
C ARG A 190 14.20 -8.41 6.48
N VAL A 191 15.19 -9.12 5.96
CA VAL A 191 15.18 -9.71 4.62
C VAL A 191 15.66 -11.16 4.73
N GLY A 192 14.89 -12.11 4.20
CA GLY A 192 15.16 -13.53 4.41
C GLY A 192 15.30 -13.85 5.91
N THR A 193 16.42 -14.41 6.32
CA THR A 193 16.76 -14.70 7.71
C THR A 193 17.55 -13.59 8.41
N THR A 194 17.98 -12.56 7.69
CA THR A 194 18.76 -11.46 8.26
C THR A 194 17.85 -10.40 8.86
N LEU A 195 18.09 -10.07 10.13
CA LEU A 195 17.37 -9.06 10.90
C LEU A 195 18.32 -7.95 11.32
N ILE A 196 17.90 -6.72 11.18
CA ILE A 196 18.54 -5.54 11.77
C ILE A 196 17.57 -4.88 12.74
N LEU A 197 18.04 -4.59 13.93
CA LEU A 197 17.35 -3.76 14.93
C LEU A 197 18.07 -2.43 15.02
N ALA A 198 17.33 -1.33 15.10
CA ALA A 198 17.86 0.01 15.25
C ALA A 198 17.18 0.73 16.42
N ALA A 199 17.95 1.42 17.24
CA ALA A 199 17.44 2.11 18.41
C ALA A 199 18.20 3.40 18.72
N PRO A 200 17.57 4.38 19.37
CA PRO A 200 18.21 5.64 19.74
C PRO A 200 19.17 5.48 20.94
N THR A 201 19.03 4.42 21.73
CA THR A 201 19.90 4.15 22.89
C THR A 201 20.23 2.66 22.97
N LYS A 202 21.37 2.34 23.62
CA LYS A 202 21.75 0.94 23.87
C LYS A 202 20.69 0.18 24.67
N ARG A 203 20.10 0.80 25.68
CA ARG A 203 19.02 0.19 26.49
C ARG A 203 17.82 -0.20 25.63
N CYS A 204 17.35 0.69 24.75
CA CYS A 204 16.26 0.40 23.83
C CYS A 204 16.62 -0.73 22.86
N LEU A 205 17.89 -0.81 22.42
CA LEU A 205 18.36 -1.89 21.58
C LEU A 205 18.35 -3.23 22.32
N ASP A 206 18.85 -3.27 23.56
CA ASP A 206 18.87 -4.49 24.37
C ASP A 206 17.42 -4.98 24.64
N GLU A 207 16.49 -4.08 24.98
CA GLU A 207 15.06 -4.40 25.14
C GLU A 207 14.43 -4.91 23.82
N ALA A 208 14.83 -4.40 22.66
CA ALA A 208 14.38 -4.87 21.36
C ALA A 208 14.93 -6.27 21.03
N ILE A 209 16.20 -6.53 21.33
CA ILE A 209 16.83 -7.85 21.16
C ILE A 209 16.12 -8.89 22.01
N ASP A 210 15.88 -8.60 23.30
CA ASP A 210 15.18 -9.51 24.23
C ASP A 210 13.75 -9.80 23.75
N ALA A 211 13.06 -8.79 23.24
CA ALA A 211 11.70 -8.94 22.72
C ALA A 211 11.63 -9.83 21.47
N VAL A 212 12.58 -9.69 20.56
CA VAL A 212 12.70 -10.54 19.36
C VAL A 212 13.16 -11.94 19.73
N ALA A 213 14.13 -12.07 20.65
CA ALA A 213 14.59 -13.36 21.13
C ALA A 213 13.47 -14.18 21.80
N GLY A 214 12.66 -13.53 22.64
CA GLY A 214 11.50 -14.18 23.26
C GLY A 214 10.45 -14.62 22.21
N ALA A 215 10.21 -13.82 21.17
CA ALA A 215 9.33 -14.20 20.08
C ALA A 215 9.92 -15.36 19.26
N ALA A 216 11.21 -15.34 18.96
CA ALA A 216 11.89 -16.39 18.21
C ALA A 216 11.82 -17.74 18.94
N VAL A 217 12.13 -17.77 20.24
CA VAL A 217 12.06 -19.00 21.06
C VAL A 217 10.66 -19.60 21.04
N THR A 218 9.61 -18.79 21.17
CA THR A 218 8.21 -19.26 21.14
C THR A 218 7.85 -19.95 19.81
N LEU A 219 8.49 -19.55 18.72
CA LEU A 219 8.28 -20.06 17.36
C LEU A 219 9.31 -21.13 16.96
N GLY A 220 10.12 -21.64 17.89
CA GLY A 220 11.14 -22.64 17.58
C GLY A 220 12.29 -22.10 16.70
N ALA A 221 12.52 -20.79 16.68
CA ALA A 221 13.65 -20.17 16.03
C ALA A 221 14.70 -19.72 17.07
N ARG A 222 15.93 -19.50 16.62
CA ARG A 222 17.02 -18.97 17.46
C ARG A 222 17.64 -17.74 16.77
N ILE A 223 18.05 -16.79 17.60
CA ILE A 223 18.93 -15.71 17.14
C ILE A 223 20.35 -16.27 17.12
N GLY A 224 20.93 -16.32 15.92
CA GLY A 224 22.36 -16.64 15.70
C GLY A 224 23.10 -15.41 15.22
N ASP A 225 24.45 -15.50 15.29
CA ASP A 225 25.39 -14.50 14.75
C ASP A 225 25.02 -13.04 15.11
N LEU A 226 24.68 -12.81 16.40
CA LEU A 226 24.32 -11.49 16.89
C LEU A 226 25.55 -10.57 16.94
N THR A 227 25.51 -9.52 16.15
CA THR A 227 26.53 -8.46 16.15
C THR A 227 25.88 -7.14 16.56
N THR A 228 26.35 -6.53 17.64
CA THR A 228 25.87 -5.23 18.10
C THR A 228 26.92 -4.15 17.82
N GLN A 229 26.47 -3.00 17.38
CA GLN A 229 27.30 -1.83 17.09
C GLN A 229 26.66 -0.57 17.66
N HIS A 230 27.45 0.22 18.34
CA HIS A 230 27.13 1.59 18.70
C HIS A 230 28.15 2.49 18.04
N ILE A 231 27.75 3.35 17.13
CA ILE A 231 28.75 4.12 16.38
C ILE A 231 28.25 5.49 15.94
N ASP A 232 29.14 6.43 16.08
CA ASP A 232 29.15 7.66 15.32
C ASP A 232 29.72 7.37 13.93
N ALA A 233 28.90 7.46 12.88
CA ALA A 233 29.26 7.48 11.48
C ALA A 233 29.10 6.18 10.65
N ASP A 234 29.22 6.38 9.35
CA ASP A 234 29.06 5.45 8.22
C ASP A 234 29.74 4.07 8.38
N ALA A 235 30.79 3.99 9.23
CA ALA A 235 31.49 2.76 9.53
C ALA A 235 30.63 1.68 10.23
N ALA A 236 29.47 2.06 10.83
CA ALA A 236 28.61 1.10 11.51
C ALA A 236 27.80 0.28 10.54
N LEU A 237 27.18 0.93 9.58
CA LEU A 237 26.38 0.28 8.56
C LEU A 237 27.25 -0.67 7.72
N ALA A 238 28.45 -0.24 7.35
CA ALA A 238 29.41 -1.08 6.65
C ALA A 238 29.82 -2.32 7.47
N ARG A 239 29.99 -2.19 8.80
CA ARG A 239 30.34 -3.33 9.66
C ARG A 239 29.24 -4.37 9.82
N ILE A 240 27.99 -3.96 9.71
CA ILE A 240 26.83 -4.88 9.67
C ILE A 240 26.48 -5.31 8.25
N GLY A 241 27.32 -4.96 7.26
CA GLY A 241 27.18 -5.40 5.87
C GLY A 241 26.22 -4.57 5.05
N ILE A 242 26.01 -3.31 5.41
CA ILE A 242 25.21 -2.35 4.65
C ILE A 242 26.12 -1.25 4.12
N ASP A 243 26.19 -1.11 2.80
CA ASP A 243 26.87 0.02 2.17
C ASP A 243 26.04 1.29 2.35
N HIS A 244 26.53 2.17 3.21
CA HIS A 244 25.95 3.48 3.42
C HIS A 244 26.55 4.46 2.42
N ALA A 245 25.80 4.86 1.41
CA ALA A 245 26.16 6.04 0.67
C ALA A 245 26.01 7.25 1.59
N PRO A 246 27.01 8.16 1.68
CA PRO A 246 26.89 9.36 2.51
C PRO A 246 25.58 10.06 2.14
N PRO A 247 24.85 10.60 3.12
CA PRO A 247 23.60 11.26 2.86
C PRO A 247 23.84 12.26 1.73
N ARG A 248 23.16 12.05 0.61
CA ARG A 248 23.08 13.08 -0.43
C ARG A 248 22.67 14.32 0.32
N GLU A 249 23.55 15.31 0.34
CA GLU A 249 23.35 16.54 1.09
C GLU A 249 21.87 16.90 1.11
N LYS A 250 21.27 17.04 2.29
CA LYS A 250 19.91 17.52 2.52
C LYS A 250 19.73 18.97 2.06
N ASN A 251 20.37 19.31 0.96
CA ASN A 251 20.13 20.47 0.14
C ASN A 251 19.06 20.22 -0.93
N THR A 252 18.05 19.41 -0.56
CA THR A 252 16.74 19.77 -1.09
C THR A 252 16.23 20.82 -0.12
N PRO A 253 16.22 22.11 -0.48
CA PRO A 253 15.55 23.12 0.32
C PRO A 253 14.16 22.55 0.58
N ALA A 254 13.69 22.63 1.83
CA ALA A 254 12.32 22.28 2.19
C ALA A 254 11.45 22.86 1.08
N ASN A 255 10.96 21.97 0.20
CA ASN A 255 10.60 22.37 -1.14
C ASN A 255 9.42 23.32 -0.97
N GLN A 256 9.63 24.61 -1.17
CA GLN A 256 8.58 25.63 -1.21
C GLN A 256 7.48 25.23 -2.21
N ALA A 257 7.72 24.19 -2.99
CA ALA A 257 6.86 23.61 -4.02
C ALA A 257 5.67 22.76 -3.52
N ASP A 258 5.49 22.55 -2.20
CA ASP A 258 4.35 21.78 -1.68
C ASP A 258 3.18 22.69 -1.22
N ARG A 259 3.20 23.98 -1.55
CA ARG A 259 2.13 24.90 -1.16
C ARG A 259 1.01 24.92 -2.20
N ILE A 260 -0.17 24.49 -1.76
CA ILE A 260 -1.38 24.54 -2.59
C ILE A 260 -2.13 25.85 -2.31
N LEU A 261 -2.53 26.52 -3.38
CA LEU A 261 -3.38 27.70 -3.31
C LEU A 261 -4.85 27.29 -3.44
N TYR A 262 -5.59 27.35 -2.34
CA TYR A 262 -7.04 27.14 -2.33
C TYR A 262 -7.77 28.47 -2.48
N VAL A 263 -8.62 28.58 -3.50
CA VAL A 263 -9.47 29.76 -3.71
C VAL A 263 -10.91 29.28 -3.87
N GLY A 264 -11.75 29.58 -2.88
CA GLY A 264 -13.14 29.11 -2.83
C GLY A 264 -14.16 30.24 -2.66
N ARG A 265 -13.75 31.50 -2.79
CA ARG A 265 -14.66 32.62 -2.67
C ARG A 265 -15.29 32.94 -4.02
N ASP A 266 -16.61 33.02 -4.06
CA ASP A 266 -17.33 33.40 -5.28
C ASP A 266 -16.96 34.80 -5.76
N GLY A 267 -16.70 34.90 -7.06
CA GLY A 267 -16.28 36.14 -7.71
C GLY A 267 -14.80 36.50 -7.53
N ALA A 268 -14.03 35.71 -6.76
CA ALA A 268 -12.58 35.90 -6.68
C ALA A 268 -11.92 35.69 -8.04
N ARG A 269 -10.80 36.38 -8.28
CA ARG A 269 -10.03 36.30 -9.53
C ARG A 269 -8.55 36.09 -9.24
N ILE A 270 -7.95 35.14 -9.97
CA ILE A 270 -6.50 34.92 -9.94
C ILE A 270 -5.89 35.51 -11.20
N HIS A 271 -4.91 36.39 -11.04
CA HIS A 271 -4.17 36.96 -12.15
C HIS A 271 -2.68 37.14 -11.81
N ILE A 272 -1.86 37.43 -12.81
CA ILE A 272 -0.44 37.72 -12.63
C ILE A 272 -0.20 39.20 -12.83
N LYS A 273 0.49 39.82 -11.86
CA LYS A 273 0.95 41.20 -11.94
C LYS A 273 2.37 41.30 -11.39
N ALA A 274 3.27 41.94 -12.09
CA ALA A 274 4.67 42.12 -11.68
C ALA A 274 5.35 40.80 -11.24
N GLY A 275 5.13 39.72 -11.97
CA GLY A 275 5.74 38.42 -11.68
C GLY A 275 5.15 37.65 -10.48
N ARG A 276 4.10 38.15 -9.84
CA ARG A 276 3.44 37.55 -8.68
C ARG A 276 2.03 37.09 -9.03
N LEU A 277 1.55 36.06 -8.33
CA LEU A 277 0.13 35.70 -8.33
C LEU A 277 -0.62 36.65 -7.39
N LEU A 278 -1.65 37.26 -7.90
CA LEU A 278 -2.61 38.03 -7.11
C LEU A 278 -3.94 37.29 -7.08
N VAL A 279 -4.48 37.13 -5.90
CA VAL A 279 -5.83 36.64 -5.65
C VAL A 279 -6.67 37.84 -5.25
N ASP A 280 -7.45 38.34 -6.18
CA ASP A 280 -8.42 39.40 -5.89
C ASP A 280 -9.66 38.74 -5.26
N GLY A 281 -9.97 39.14 -4.04
CA GLY A 281 -11.02 38.51 -3.23
C GLY A 281 -12.45 38.85 -3.68
N GLY A 282 -12.64 39.85 -4.58
CA GLY A 282 -13.96 40.37 -4.90
C GLY A 282 -14.61 41.14 -3.70
N GLY A 283 -15.61 41.97 -3.98
CA GLY A 283 -16.43 42.59 -2.93
C GLY A 283 -15.67 43.47 -1.94
N GLY A 284 -14.60 44.17 -2.33
CA GLY A 284 -13.86 45.11 -1.50
C GLY A 284 -12.80 44.50 -0.56
N ILE A 285 -12.54 43.21 -0.66
CA ILE A 285 -11.47 42.54 0.10
C ILE A 285 -10.10 42.80 -0.54
N PRO A 286 -9.08 43.14 0.28
CA PRO A 286 -7.73 43.37 -0.21
C PRO A 286 -7.20 42.15 -0.99
N ALA A 287 -6.56 42.40 -2.14
CA ALA A 287 -5.93 41.35 -2.92
C ALA A 287 -4.76 40.73 -2.16
N THR A 288 -4.68 39.39 -2.17
CA THR A 288 -3.55 38.66 -1.60
C THR A 288 -2.50 38.44 -2.69
N SER A 289 -1.25 38.78 -2.40
CA SER A 289 -0.13 38.63 -3.33
C SER A 289 0.82 37.53 -2.91
N LEU A 290 1.08 36.57 -3.81
CA LEU A 290 1.93 35.40 -3.57
C LEU A 290 3.04 35.32 -4.61
N PRO A 291 4.30 34.95 -4.22
CA PRO A 291 5.32 34.61 -5.20
C PRO A 291 4.89 33.38 -6.03
N LYS A 292 5.03 33.45 -7.35
CA LYS A 292 4.65 32.33 -8.24
C LYS A 292 5.36 31.01 -7.86
N ASN A 293 6.63 31.09 -7.51
CA ASN A 293 7.46 29.93 -7.19
C ASN A 293 7.04 29.21 -5.88
N ASN A 294 6.15 29.83 -5.07
CA ASN A 294 5.64 29.24 -3.84
C ASN A 294 4.36 28.43 -4.05
N VAL A 295 3.89 28.24 -5.29
CA VAL A 295 2.65 27.53 -5.59
C VAL A 295 2.96 26.32 -6.44
N SER A 296 2.59 25.15 -5.96
CA SER A 296 2.75 23.87 -6.66
C SER A 296 1.46 23.38 -7.33
N ARG A 297 0.32 23.86 -6.83
CA ARG A 297 -1.02 23.53 -7.35
C ARG A 297 -2.00 24.64 -6.99
N ILE A 298 -3.03 24.79 -7.82
CA ILE A 298 -4.15 25.71 -7.55
C ILE A 298 -5.43 24.89 -7.48
N VAL A 299 -6.23 25.07 -6.43
CA VAL A 299 -7.56 24.46 -6.27
C VAL A 299 -8.61 25.57 -6.28
N LEU A 300 -9.45 25.57 -7.29
CA LEU A 300 -10.56 26.50 -7.45
C LEU A 300 -11.86 25.82 -7.00
N SER A 301 -12.61 26.43 -6.11
CA SER A 301 -13.90 25.91 -5.65
C SER A 301 -15.02 26.92 -5.91
N GLY A 302 -15.98 26.56 -6.73
CA GLY A 302 -17.09 27.43 -7.11
C GLY A 302 -16.73 28.41 -8.24
N ASN A 303 -17.33 29.58 -8.21
CA ASN A 303 -17.17 30.59 -9.28
C ASN A 303 -15.94 31.47 -9.07
N VAL A 304 -14.75 30.91 -9.36
CA VAL A 304 -13.46 31.60 -9.26
C VAL A 304 -12.88 31.81 -10.66
N GLY A 305 -12.55 33.05 -10.99
CA GLY A 305 -11.95 33.43 -12.27
C GLY A 305 -10.44 33.17 -12.31
N LEU A 306 -9.96 32.60 -13.41
CA LEU A 306 -8.53 32.45 -13.70
C LEU A 306 -8.19 33.22 -14.98
N SER A 307 -7.34 34.25 -14.87
CA SER A 307 -6.96 35.05 -16.04
C SER A 307 -6.18 34.23 -17.07
N ALA A 308 -6.20 34.65 -18.35
CA ALA A 308 -5.45 34.00 -19.42
C ALA A 308 -3.95 33.93 -19.11
N GLY A 309 -3.36 34.98 -18.52
CA GLY A 309 -1.97 34.99 -18.08
C GLY A 309 -1.65 34.00 -16.97
N ALA A 310 -2.51 33.89 -15.96
CA ALA A 310 -2.35 32.93 -14.88
C ALA A 310 -2.51 31.48 -15.36
N ARG A 311 -3.49 31.23 -16.23
CA ARG A 311 -3.70 29.92 -16.87
C ARG A 311 -2.48 29.51 -17.70
N SER A 312 -2.03 30.39 -18.59
CA SER A 312 -0.87 30.12 -19.47
C SER A 312 0.42 29.89 -18.67
N TRP A 313 0.61 30.66 -17.58
CA TRP A 313 1.73 30.43 -16.67
C TRP A 313 1.61 29.06 -15.97
N ALA A 314 0.47 28.72 -15.41
CA ALA A 314 0.27 27.45 -14.72
C ALA A 314 0.59 26.26 -15.66
N MET A 315 0.05 26.27 -16.87
CA MET A 315 0.28 25.20 -17.85
C MET A 315 1.76 25.09 -18.26
N ARG A 316 2.47 26.22 -18.49
CA ARG A 316 3.91 26.18 -18.84
C ARG A 316 4.82 25.79 -17.67
N SER A 317 4.43 26.12 -16.44
CA SER A 317 5.20 25.82 -15.23
C SER A 317 4.88 24.46 -14.64
N GLY A 318 4.02 23.66 -15.27
CA GLY A 318 3.60 22.38 -14.76
C GLY A 318 2.78 22.46 -13.46
N ILE A 319 2.07 23.57 -13.24
CA ILE A 319 1.20 23.77 -12.09
C ILE A 319 -0.21 23.29 -12.46
N ASP A 320 -0.69 22.26 -11.78
CA ASP A 320 -2.04 21.76 -11.99
C ASP A 320 -3.06 22.73 -11.39
N VAL A 321 -4.14 22.98 -12.15
CA VAL A 321 -5.29 23.74 -11.66
C VAL A 321 -6.48 22.81 -11.56
N VAL A 322 -6.89 22.49 -10.33
CA VAL A 322 -8.02 21.62 -10.04
C VAL A 322 -9.28 22.46 -9.86
N CYS A 323 -10.34 22.11 -10.57
CA CYS A 323 -11.64 22.77 -10.47
C CYS A 323 -12.62 21.90 -9.69
N LEU A 324 -13.17 22.45 -8.62
CA LEU A 324 -14.24 21.87 -7.82
C LEU A 324 -15.51 22.70 -7.95
N SER A 325 -16.65 22.07 -7.91
CA SER A 325 -17.93 22.80 -7.77
C SER A 325 -17.98 23.50 -6.41
N ARG A 326 -18.94 24.41 -6.25
CA ARG A 326 -19.22 25.04 -4.94
C ARG A 326 -19.47 24.02 -3.83
N ARG A 327 -20.08 22.88 -4.17
CA ARG A 327 -20.36 21.75 -3.28
C ARG A 327 -19.17 20.79 -3.08
N GLY A 328 -18.03 21.08 -3.72
CA GLY A 328 -16.80 20.27 -3.62
C GLY A 328 -16.72 19.09 -4.57
N SER A 329 -17.64 18.94 -5.55
CA SER A 329 -17.53 17.89 -6.56
C SER A 329 -16.40 18.22 -7.55
N TYR A 330 -15.55 17.25 -7.85
CA TYR A 330 -14.51 17.40 -8.87
C TYR A 330 -15.14 17.63 -10.24
N GLN A 331 -14.73 18.71 -10.92
CA GLN A 331 -15.21 19.09 -12.25
C GLN A 331 -14.19 18.85 -13.34
N GLY A 332 -12.90 18.87 -13.01
CA GLY A 332 -11.81 18.69 -13.94
C GLY A 332 -10.53 19.40 -13.50
N SER A 333 -9.50 19.30 -14.32
CA SER A 333 -8.24 20.01 -14.10
C SER A 333 -7.65 20.54 -15.41
N LEU A 334 -6.87 21.62 -15.29
CA LEU A 334 -6.01 22.11 -16.37
C LEU A 334 -4.61 21.58 -16.13
N VAL A 335 -4.09 20.85 -17.09
CA VAL A 335 -2.77 20.21 -17.04
C VAL A 335 -1.94 20.69 -18.21
N GLY A 336 -0.67 21.00 -17.97
CA GLY A 336 0.26 21.40 -19.03
C GLY A 336 0.61 20.24 -19.96
N ALA A 337 0.90 20.51 -21.22
CA ALA A 337 1.16 19.49 -22.24
C ALA A 337 2.29 18.51 -21.90
N GLY A 338 3.28 18.93 -21.10
CA GLY A 338 4.39 18.06 -20.65
C GLY A 338 4.07 17.16 -19.45
N ARG A 339 2.86 17.23 -18.92
CA ARG A 339 2.41 16.46 -17.73
C ARG A 339 1.16 15.63 -17.99
N GLY A 340 0.81 15.43 -19.23
CA GLY A 340 -0.33 14.59 -19.60
C GLY A 340 0.03 13.10 -19.69
N THR A 341 -0.94 12.31 -20.13
CA THR A 341 -0.77 10.88 -20.38
C THR A 341 0.34 10.61 -21.41
N HIS A 342 1.25 9.71 -21.10
CA HIS A 342 2.29 9.27 -22.03
C HIS A 342 1.78 8.09 -22.86
N ALA A 343 2.01 8.13 -24.18
CA ALA A 343 1.49 7.12 -25.11
C ALA A 343 1.90 5.69 -24.72
N SER A 344 3.17 5.47 -24.34
CA SER A 344 3.67 4.14 -23.91
C SER A 344 2.96 3.63 -22.65
N ARG A 345 2.66 4.53 -21.71
CA ARG A 345 1.94 4.18 -20.48
C ARG A 345 0.46 3.94 -20.73
N LEU A 346 -0.15 4.69 -21.63
CA LEU A 346 -1.53 4.47 -22.05
C LEU A 346 -1.69 3.08 -22.68
N LEU A 347 -0.79 2.69 -23.57
CA LEU A 347 -0.78 1.36 -24.17
C LEU A 347 -0.66 0.28 -23.09
N ALA A 348 0.28 0.43 -22.15
CA ALA A 348 0.43 -0.51 -21.03
C ALA A 348 -0.82 -0.57 -20.13
N GLN A 349 -1.51 0.55 -19.89
CA GLN A 349 -2.78 0.56 -19.17
C GLN A 349 -3.87 -0.20 -19.93
N ILE A 350 -3.96 -0.03 -21.25
CA ILE A 350 -4.91 -0.75 -22.11
C ILE A 350 -4.60 -2.26 -22.06
N ASP A 351 -3.33 -2.66 -22.17
CA ASP A 351 -2.93 -4.05 -22.08
C ASP A 351 -3.28 -4.67 -20.72
N LEU A 352 -3.07 -3.92 -19.62
CA LEU A 352 -3.49 -4.36 -18.28
C LEU A 352 -5.01 -4.58 -18.19
N THR A 353 -5.84 -3.76 -18.87
CA THR A 353 -7.30 -3.97 -18.84
C THR A 353 -7.74 -5.29 -19.49
N ARG A 354 -6.90 -5.88 -20.34
CA ARG A 354 -7.12 -7.15 -21.04
C ARG A 354 -6.50 -8.34 -20.30
N ASP A 355 -5.55 -8.09 -19.40
CA ASP A 355 -4.90 -9.11 -18.56
C ASP A 355 -5.66 -9.23 -17.22
N GLU A 356 -6.69 -10.08 -17.21
CA GLU A 356 -7.56 -10.24 -16.03
C GLU A 356 -6.78 -10.68 -14.78
N ALA A 357 -5.77 -11.54 -14.92
CA ALA A 357 -5.00 -12.04 -13.79
C ALA A 357 -4.16 -10.93 -13.14
N ARG A 358 -3.40 -10.17 -13.93
CA ARG A 358 -2.61 -9.04 -13.40
C ARG A 358 -3.50 -7.94 -12.84
N ARG A 359 -4.62 -7.67 -13.51
CA ARG A 359 -5.59 -6.68 -13.04
C ARG A 359 -6.18 -7.09 -11.69
N LEU A 360 -6.51 -8.37 -11.50
CA LEU A 360 -7.01 -8.93 -10.26
C LEU A 360 -5.98 -8.79 -9.13
N ASP A 361 -4.73 -9.21 -9.37
CA ASP A 361 -3.64 -9.10 -8.40
C ASP A 361 -3.43 -7.64 -7.93
N LEU A 362 -3.43 -6.70 -8.87
CA LEU A 362 -3.21 -5.29 -8.57
C LEU A 362 -4.41 -4.66 -7.87
N ALA A 363 -5.64 -5.05 -8.23
CA ALA A 363 -6.86 -4.62 -7.53
C ALA A 363 -6.87 -5.12 -6.09
N ALA A 364 -6.51 -6.39 -5.85
CA ALA A 364 -6.40 -6.96 -4.50
C ALA A 364 -5.36 -6.21 -3.65
N ALA A 365 -4.22 -5.83 -4.24
CA ALA A 365 -3.19 -5.04 -3.56
C ALA A 365 -3.70 -3.65 -3.16
N LEU A 366 -4.37 -2.94 -4.07
CA LEU A 366 -4.95 -1.60 -3.84
C LEU A 366 -6.02 -1.63 -2.73
N ILE A 367 -6.97 -2.56 -2.82
CA ILE A 367 -8.03 -2.71 -1.82
C ILE A 367 -7.46 -3.21 -0.48
N GLY A 368 -6.48 -4.09 -0.52
CA GLY A 368 -5.77 -4.53 0.68
C GLY A 368 -5.06 -3.39 1.42
N ALA A 369 -4.48 -2.43 0.69
CA ALA A 369 -3.89 -1.22 1.28
C ALA A 369 -4.96 -0.31 1.92
N LYS A 370 -6.11 -0.12 1.26
CA LYS A 370 -7.26 0.59 1.84
C LYS A 370 -7.68 -0.02 3.17
N ILE A 371 -7.94 -1.33 3.20
CA ILE A 371 -8.42 -2.02 4.40
C ILE A 371 -7.39 -1.92 5.52
N ARG A 372 -6.09 -2.03 5.23
CA ARG A 372 -5.02 -1.77 6.22
C ARG A 372 -5.11 -0.36 6.81
N GLY A 373 -5.27 0.65 5.96
CA GLY A 373 -5.45 2.03 6.40
C GLY A 373 -6.66 2.22 7.30
N GLN A 374 -7.79 1.60 6.97
CA GLN A 374 -9.01 1.61 7.78
C GLN A 374 -8.79 0.96 9.16
N ILE A 375 -8.19 -0.23 9.19
CA ILE A 375 -7.83 -0.93 10.43
C ILE A 375 -6.90 -0.06 11.29
N HIS A 376 -5.90 0.56 10.67
CA HIS A 376 -4.98 1.46 11.38
C HIS A 376 -5.72 2.62 12.06
N VAL A 377 -6.67 3.25 11.37
CA VAL A 377 -7.47 4.35 11.92
C VAL A 377 -8.27 3.88 13.13
N LEU A 378 -9.00 2.77 13.03
CA LEU A 378 -9.79 2.22 14.14
C LEU A 378 -8.90 1.83 15.32
N THR A 379 -7.79 1.15 15.08
CA THR A 379 -6.83 0.77 16.12
C THR A 379 -6.26 2.00 16.84
N ARG A 380 -5.95 3.06 16.11
CA ARG A 380 -5.45 4.31 16.68
C ARG A 380 -6.51 5.02 17.52
N ILE A 381 -7.77 4.99 17.12
CA ILE A 381 -8.89 5.53 17.90
C ILE A 381 -9.09 4.69 19.17
N ALA A 382 -9.14 3.36 19.06
CA ALA A 382 -9.32 2.45 20.19
C ALA A 382 -8.21 2.59 21.26
N ARG A 383 -6.96 2.81 20.83
CA ARG A 383 -5.85 3.07 21.79
C ARG A 383 -6.05 4.34 22.62
N ARG A 384 -6.74 5.36 22.09
CA ARG A 384 -7.01 6.62 22.77
C ARG A 384 -8.31 6.59 23.58
N ASP A 385 -9.20 5.68 23.23
CA ASP A 385 -10.51 5.52 23.83
C ASP A 385 -10.86 4.03 23.90
N PRO A 386 -10.34 3.31 24.92
CA PRO A 386 -10.53 1.88 25.06
C PRO A 386 -12.01 1.44 25.25
N GLY A 387 -12.89 2.36 25.65
CA GLY A 387 -14.33 2.11 25.82
C GLY A 387 -15.08 1.85 24.50
N LEU A 388 -14.47 2.10 23.36
CA LEU A 388 -15.11 1.95 22.04
C LEU A 388 -15.14 0.51 21.49
N HIS A 389 -14.69 -0.51 22.18
CA HIS A 389 -14.79 -1.94 21.83
C HIS A 389 -14.62 -2.29 20.35
N LEU A 390 -13.61 -1.71 19.65
CA LEU A 390 -13.40 -1.86 18.21
C LEU A 390 -12.61 -3.13 17.82
N ALA A 391 -12.23 -3.97 18.78
CA ALA A 391 -11.37 -5.14 18.56
C ALA A 391 -12.02 -6.16 17.62
N ASP A 392 -13.30 -6.47 17.81
CA ASP A 392 -14.01 -7.46 16.98
C ASP A 392 -14.16 -6.98 15.54
N THR A 393 -14.48 -5.70 15.33
CA THR A 393 -14.58 -5.11 13.99
C THR A 393 -13.22 -5.18 13.28
N THR A 394 -12.14 -4.80 13.95
CA THR A 394 -10.80 -4.87 13.35
C THR A 394 -10.38 -6.31 13.05
N ALA A 395 -10.72 -7.28 13.92
CA ALA A 395 -10.47 -8.69 13.67
C ALA A 395 -11.24 -9.23 12.46
N HIS A 396 -12.50 -8.83 12.27
CA HIS A 396 -13.27 -9.16 11.06
C HIS A 396 -12.66 -8.56 9.80
N MET A 397 -12.27 -7.28 9.85
CA MET A 397 -11.61 -6.60 8.73
C MET A 397 -10.27 -7.27 8.37
N HIS A 398 -9.52 -7.76 9.34
CA HIS A 398 -8.31 -8.56 9.08
C HIS A 398 -8.64 -9.87 8.35
N ARG A 399 -9.73 -10.57 8.71
CA ARG A 399 -10.17 -11.78 8.00
C ARG A 399 -10.57 -11.47 6.55
N TRP A 400 -11.38 -10.44 6.33
CA TRP A 400 -11.76 -10.01 4.97
C TRP A 400 -10.56 -9.56 4.13
N ARG A 401 -9.60 -8.87 4.73
CA ARG A 401 -8.37 -8.53 4.01
C ARG A 401 -7.59 -9.77 3.56
N ARG A 402 -7.54 -10.80 4.37
CA ARG A 402 -6.91 -12.08 3.98
C ARG A 402 -7.65 -12.78 2.85
N SER A 403 -8.99 -12.77 2.87
CA SER A 403 -9.77 -13.40 1.80
C SER A 403 -9.64 -12.71 0.43
N LEU A 404 -8.97 -11.53 0.34
CA LEU A 404 -8.58 -10.97 -0.96
C LEU A 404 -7.65 -11.91 -1.75
N ALA A 405 -6.89 -12.77 -1.09
CA ALA A 405 -6.06 -13.77 -1.76
C ALA A 405 -6.87 -14.86 -2.48
N ASP A 406 -8.10 -15.10 -2.04
CA ASP A 406 -9.00 -16.11 -2.58
C ASP A 406 -9.96 -15.54 -3.65
N ALA A 407 -9.91 -14.22 -3.88
CA ALA A 407 -10.76 -13.55 -4.86
C ALA A 407 -10.40 -14.00 -6.28
N ARG A 408 -11.41 -14.37 -7.06
CA ARG A 408 -11.26 -14.85 -8.45
C ARG A 408 -11.68 -13.83 -9.48
N THR A 409 -12.45 -12.85 -9.06
CA THR A 409 -12.97 -11.79 -9.91
C THR A 409 -12.84 -10.42 -9.23
N ILE A 410 -12.85 -9.37 -10.02
CA ILE A 410 -12.93 -7.99 -9.49
C ILE A 410 -14.19 -7.80 -8.62
N ASN A 411 -15.28 -8.47 -8.96
CA ASN A 411 -16.52 -8.40 -8.17
C ASN A 411 -16.35 -9.00 -6.77
N ASP A 412 -15.56 -10.07 -6.62
CA ASP A 412 -15.25 -10.64 -5.30
C ASP A 412 -14.47 -9.62 -4.46
N ILE A 413 -13.46 -8.98 -5.05
CA ILE A 413 -12.67 -7.91 -4.40
C ILE A 413 -13.58 -6.76 -3.97
N MET A 414 -14.48 -6.31 -4.84
CA MET A 414 -15.40 -5.21 -4.55
C MET A 414 -16.46 -5.60 -3.51
N GLY A 415 -16.85 -6.88 -3.46
CA GLY A 415 -17.71 -7.41 -2.39
C GLY A 415 -17.03 -7.36 -1.01
N ILE A 416 -15.76 -7.78 -0.95
CA ILE A 416 -14.94 -7.70 0.27
C ILE A 416 -14.73 -6.24 0.68
N GLU A 417 -14.43 -5.37 -0.27
CA GLU A 417 -14.28 -3.92 -0.07
C GLU A 417 -15.56 -3.33 0.54
N GLY A 418 -16.72 -3.67 -0.02
CA GLY A 418 -18.01 -3.20 0.43
C GLY A 418 -18.32 -3.62 1.88
N ALA A 419 -18.11 -4.90 2.21
CA ALA A 419 -18.30 -5.42 3.56
C ALA A 419 -17.36 -4.72 4.57
N CYS A 420 -16.07 -4.59 4.23
CA CYS A 420 -15.11 -3.85 5.06
C CYS A 420 -15.51 -2.38 5.23
N SER A 421 -15.92 -1.71 4.15
CA SER A 421 -16.30 -0.29 4.21
C SER A 421 -17.55 -0.08 5.07
N THR A 422 -18.54 -0.95 5.00
CA THR A 422 -19.73 -0.88 5.87
C THR A 422 -19.33 -1.00 7.33
N ALA A 423 -18.64 -2.07 7.71
CA ALA A 423 -18.18 -2.27 9.09
C ALA A 423 -17.26 -1.14 9.59
N TYR A 424 -16.42 -0.59 8.72
CA TYR A 424 -15.57 0.54 9.05
C TYR A 424 -16.36 1.82 9.36
N PHE A 425 -17.35 2.18 8.53
CA PHE A 425 -18.12 3.39 8.73
C PHE A 425 -19.11 3.27 9.90
N ASP A 426 -19.63 2.07 10.16
CA ASP A 426 -20.41 1.79 11.37
C ASP A 426 -19.56 1.98 12.63
N ALA A 427 -18.34 1.44 12.63
CA ALA A 427 -17.39 1.64 13.72
C ALA A 427 -16.96 3.10 13.89
N LEU A 428 -16.76 3.85 12.81
CA LEU A 428 -16.50 5.28 12.87
C LEU A 428 -17.71 6.04 13.44
N GLY A 429 -18.93 5.62 13.15
CA GLY A 429 -20.16 6.18 13.73
C GLY A 429 -20.14 6.12 15.26
N ALA A 430 -19.74 5.00 15.82
CA ALA A 430 -19.58 4.85 17.27
C ALA A 430 -18.49 5.76 17.87
N CYS A 431 -17.59 6.28 17.04
CA CYS A 431 -16.50 7.16 17.46
C CYS A 431 -16.84 8.66 17.34
N VAL A 432 -17.94 9.00 16.69
CA VAL A 432 -18.42 10.40 16.56
C VAL A 432 -19.04 10.83 17.89
N PRO A 433 -18.90 12.11 18.30
CA PRO A 433 -19.59 12.61 19.49
C PRO A 433 -21.11 12.41 19.40
N ALA A 434 -21.76 12.01 20.50
CA ALA A 434 -23.17 11.59 20.54
C ALA A 434 -24.18 12.65 20.06
N ASP A 435 -23.81 13.93 20.12
CA ASP A 435 -24.63 15.04 19.62
C ASP A 435 -24.42 15.37 18.13
N VAL A 436 -23.57 14.61 17.43
CA VAL A 436 -23.33 14.75 15.99
C VAL A 436 -23.92 13.54 15.27
N PRO A 437 -25.01 13.68 14.53
CA PRO A 437 -25.61 12.56 13.79
C PRO A 437 -24.65 11.96 12.77
N PHE A 438 -24.54 10.62 12.74
CA PHE A 438 -23.81 9.88 11.74
C PHE A 438 -24.34 8.43 11.64
N ASP A 439 -25.28 8.19 10.73
CA ASP A 439 -25.89 6.87 10.50
C ASP A 439 -25.22 6.13 9.32
N GLY A 440 -23.88 6.07 9.35
CA GLY A 440 -23.11 5.44 8.29
C GLY A 440 -22.84 6.37 7.10
N ARG A 441 -22.29 5.80 6.02
CA ARG A 441 -21.80 6.58 4.87
C ARG A 441 -22.89 6.93 3.88
N SER A 442 -23.30 8.21 3.80
CA SER A 442 -24.17 8.77 2.75
C SER A 442 -23.37 9.68 1.79
N ARG A 443 -23.65 9.61 0.47
CA ARG A 443 -22.81 10.28 -0.53
C ARG A 443 -23.54 11.30 -1.40
N ARG A 444 -24.76 11.01 -1.82
CA ARG A 444 -25.48 11.82 -2.83
C ARG A 444 -26.97 11.91 -2.50
N PRO A 445 -27.35 12.93 -1.79
CA PRO A 445 -26.54 13.91 -1.08
C PRO A 445 -25.97 13.38 0.24
N PRO A 446 -24.93 14.03 0.82
CA PRO A 446 -24.55 13.82 2.22
C PRO A 446 -25.70 14.24 3.13
N ARG A 447 -26.01 13.47 4.19
CA ARG A 447 -27.18 13.70 5.04
C ARG A 447 -26.84 14.29 6.41
N ASP A 448 -25.56 14.39 6.72
CA ASP A 448 -25.06 14.87 8.01
C ASP A 448 -23.71 15.58 7.84
N LEU A 449 -23.25 16.24 8.90
CA LEU A 449 -21.98 16.98 8.93
C LEU A 449 -20.76 16.09 8.67
N PRO A 450 -20.59 14.91 9.31
CA PRO A 450 -19.50 14.01 9.02
C PRO A 450 -19.44 13.61 7.53
N ASN A 451 -20.58 13.24 6.94
CA ASN A 451 -20.67 12.88 5.53
C ASN A 451 -20.36 14.04 4.59
N ALA A 452 -20.79 15.26 4.93
CA ALA A 452 -20.44 16.47 4.19
C ALA A 452 -18.92 16.72 4.20
N ALA A 453 -18.29 16.60 5.38
CA ALA A 453 -16.86 16.75 5.55
C ALA A 453 -16.04 15.67 4.82
N LEU A 454 -16.42 14.41 4.97
CA LEU A 454 -15.80 13.29 4.26
C LEU A 454 -15.88 13.48 2.74
N SER A 455 -17.06 13.89 2.23
CA SER A 455 -17.26 14.09 0.79
C SER A 455 -16.41 15.22 0.24
N TYR A 456 -16.31 16.33 0.97
CA TYR A 456 -15.47 17.46 0.58
C TYR A 456 -13.97 17.12 0.64
N GLY A 457 -13.52 16.45 1.70
CA GLY A 457 -12.13 16.00 1.85
C GLY A 457 -11.73 15.00 0.76
N TYR A 458 -12.62 14.08 0.39
CA TYR A 458 -12.37 13.15 -0.70
C TYR A 458 -12.27 13.82 -2.06
N ALA A 459 -13.00 14.92 -2.29
CA ALA A 459 -12.85 15.67 -3.54
C ALA A 459 -11.49 16.37 -3.63
N ILE A 460 -10.96 16.89 -2.52
CA ILE A 460 -9.61 17.45 -2.45
C ILE A 460 -8.57 16.35 -2.75
N LEU A 461 -8.65 15.21 -2.07
CA LEU A 461 -7.75 14.08 -2.26
C LEU A 461 -7.81 13.54 -3.69
N LEU A 462 -9.02 13.45 -4.28
CA LEU A 462 -9.17 13.04 -5.67
C LEU A 462 -8.40 13.93 -6.63
N GLY A 463 -8.47 15.25 -6.44
CA GLY A 463 -7.69 16.21 -7.23
C GLY A 463 -6.18 15.99 -7.11
N GLU A 464 -5.68 15.63 -5.91
CA GLU A 464 -4.27 15.30 -5.70
C GLU A 464 -3.87 14.01 -6.43
N CYS A 465 -4.72 12.97 -6.35
CA CYS A 465 -4.47 11.71 -7.03
C CYS A 465 -4.49 11.85 -8.56
N VAL A 466 -5.42 12.64 -9.11
CA VAL A 466 -5.44 12.96 -10.56
C VAL A 466 -4.14 13.62 -10.99
N GLY A 467 -3.67 14.65 -10.25
CA GLY A 467 -2.41 15.33 -10.52
C GLY A 467 -1.19 14.42 -10.41
N ALA A 468 -1.20 13.50 -9.43
CA ALA A 468 -0.12 12.51 -9.24
C ALA A 468 -0.06 11.52 -10.41
N LEU A 469 -1.21 11.02 -10.88
CA LEU A 469 -1.28 10.11 -12.04
C LEU A 469 -0.81 10.81 -13.33
N HIS A 470 -1.24 12.03 -13.58
CA HIS A 470 -0.74 12.80 -14.72
C HIS A 470 0.78 13.02 -14.64
N SER A 471 1.30 13.33 -13.44
CA SER A 471 2.76 13.46 -13.22
C SER A 471 3.50 12.14 -13.45
N ALA A 472 2.84 11.01 -13.23
CA ALA A 472 3.34 9.68 -13.54
C ALA A 472 3.07 9.27 -15.00
N GLY A 473 2.48 10.12 -15.85
CA GLY A 473 2.17 9.84 -17.25
C GLY A 473 1.03 8.85 -17.48
N LEU A 474 0.18 8.61 -16.46
CA LEU A 474 -0.97 7.71 -16.51
C LEU A 474 -2.26 8.46 -16.84
N ASP A 475 -3.17 7.78 -17.53
CA ASP A 475 -4.54 8.25 -17.73
C ASP A 475 -5.39 7.94 -16.48
N PRO A 476 -5.99 8.93 -15.81
CA PRO A 476 -6.77 8.72 -14.60
C PRO A 476 -8.08 7.95 -14.79
N THR A 477 -8.55 7.75 -16.04
CA THR A 477 -9.85 7.12 -16.32
C THR A 477 -9.79 5.61 -16.40
N LEU A 478 -8.62 5.04 -16.75
CA LEU A 478 -8.43 3.60 -16.91
C LEU A 478 -8.21 2.93 -15.55
N GLY A 479 -9.32 2.65 -14.84
CA GLY A 479 -9.30 2.03 -13.52
C GLY A 479 -8.92 0.55 -13.52
N ILE A 480 -8.45 0.10 -12.37
CA ILE A 480 -8.02 -1.27 -12.08
C ILE A 480 -9.11 -2.02 -11.31
N ALA A 481 -9.42 -1.60 -10.08
CA ALA A 481 -10.52 -2.13 -9.28
C ALA A 481 -11.87 -1.54 -9.74
N HIS A 482 -11.93 -0.22 -9.90
CA HIS A 482 -13.09 0.42 -10.48
C HIS A 482 -13.11 0.24 -12.00
N ALA A 483 -14.26 -0.17 -12.55
CA ALA A 483 -14.42 -0.29 -13.99
C ALA A 483 -14.13 1.04 -14.71
N PRO A 484 -13.41 1.03 -15.82
CA PRO A 484 -13.28 2.19 -16.69
C PRO A 484 -14.66 2.66 -17.11
N THR A 485 -14.96 3.93 -16.93
CA THR A 485 -16.26 4.53 -17.28
C THR A 485 -16.01 5.95 -17.79
N ASP A 486 -16.69 6.32 -18.85
CA ASP A 486 -16.59 7.67 -19.41
C ASP A 486 -16.81 8.75 -18.35
N LYS A 487 -16.01 9.78 -18.39
CA LYS A 487 -16.07 10.96 -17.50
C LYS A 487 -15.78 10.67 -16.01
N ARG A 488 -15.34 9.46 -15.67
CA ARG A 488 -15.00 9.10 -14.30
C ARG A 488 -13.49 8.81 -14.17
N PRO A 489 -12.78 9.48 -13.28
CA PRO A 489 -11.36 9.22 -13.06
C PRO A 489 -11.16 7.95 -12.22
N SER A 490 -11.48 6.77 -12.81
CA SER A 490 -11.54 5.48 -12.13
C SER A 490 -10.21 5.08 -11.51
N LEU A 491 -9.07 5.30 -12.19
CA LEU A 491 -7.74 5.01 -11.64
C LEU A 491 -7.37 5.95 -10.49
N ALA A 492 -7.81 7.23 -10.57
CA ALA A 492 -7.58 8.14 -9.45
C ALA A 492 -8.43 7.75 -8.24
N LEU A 493 -9.62 7.19 -8.44
CA LEU A 493 -10.42 6.60 -7.37
C LEU A 493 -9.73 5.36 -6.76
N ASP A 494 -9.09 4.52 -7.59
CA ASP A 494 -8.32 3.37 -7.12
C ASP A 494 -7.11 3.82 -6.28
N LEU A 495 -6.31 4.76 -6.80
CA LEU A 495 -5.14 5.28 -6.09
C LEU A 495 -5.50 5.94 -4.75
N MET A 496 -6.60 6.69 -4.71
CA MET A 496 -6.99 7.41 -3.50
C MET A 496 -7.48 6.49 -2.37
N GLU A 497 -7.86 5.25 -2.65
CA GLU A 497 -8.43 4.34 -1.64
C GLU A 497 -7.48 4.13 -0.45
N GLU A 498 -6.18 3.98 -0.66
CA GLU A 498 -5.22 3.82 0.43
C GLU A 498 -5.02 5.10 1.26
N PHE A 499 -5.25 6.29 0.67
CA PHE A 499 -5.06 7.58 1.33
C PHE A 499 -6.31 8.11 2.03
N ARG A 500 -7.51 7.62 1.68
CA ARG A 500 -8.77 8.07 2.30
C ARG A 500 -8.76 7.96 3.83
N PRO A 501 -8.46 6.78 4.40
CA PRO A 501 -8.45 6.64 5.86
C PRO A 501 -7.42 7.55 6.51
N LEU A 502 -6.26 7.70 5.88
CA LEU A 502 -5.08 8.29 6.46
C LEU A 502 -5.07 9.82 6.45
N LEU A 503 -5.63 10.42 5.41
CA LEU A 503 -5.63 11.88 5.22
C LEU A 503 -6.98 12.50 5.51
N VAL A 504 -8.07 11.85 5.09
CA VAL A 504 -9.40 12.46 5.19
C VAL A 504 -10.13 11.98 6.44
N ASP A 505 -10.29 10.66 6.62
CA ASP A 505 -11.09 10.14 7.73
C ASP A 505 -10.47 10.51 9.08
N GLN A 506 -9.14 10.36 9.21
CA GLN A 506 -8.43 10.79 10.42
C GLN A 506 -8.61 12.29 10.72
N ALA A 507 -8.55 13.14 9.68
CA ALA A 507 -8.71 14.58 9.86
C ALA A 507 -10.14 14.92 10.28
N VAL A 508 -11.14 14.36 9.60
CA VAL A 508 -12.56 14.59 9.92
C VAL A 508 -12.87 14.11 11.35
N MET A 509 -12.47 12.87 11.69
CA MET A 509 -12.70 12.32 13.03
C MET A 509 -12.00 13.15 14.13
N ALA A 510 -10.76 13.61 13.88
CA ALA A 510 -10.06 14.49 14.81
C ALA A 510 -10.78 15.82 15.01
N LEU A 511 -11.27 16.43 13.93
CA LEU A 511 -12.00 17.70 13.98
C LEU A 511 -13.34 17.58 14.73
N LEU A 512 -14.08 16.49 14.50
CA LEU A 512 -15.35 16.23 15.19
C LEU A 512 -15.12 15.98 16.69
N ARG A 513 -14.18 15.10 17.04
CA ARG A 513 -13.87 14.74 18.43
C ARG A 513 -13.27 15.91 19.23
N THR A 514 -12.56 16.83 18.58
CA THR A 514 -12.01 18.03 19.20
C THR A 514 -12.96 19.23 19.14
N ARG A 515 -14.16 19.06 18.61
CA ARG A 515 -15.17 20.13 18.46
C ARG A 515 -14.69 21.33 17.61
N LYS A 516 -13.69 21.12 16.76
CA LYS A 516 -13.26 22.15 15.80
C LYS A 516 -14.18 22.20 14.58
N LEU A 517 -14.76 21.07 14.20
CA LEU A 517 -15.84 21.01 13.21
C LEU A 517 -17.15 20.73 13.96
N ARG A 518 -18.14 21.62 13.79
CA ARG A 518 -19.37 21.69 14.58
C ARG A 518 -20.59 21.84 13.64
N PRO A 519 -21.82 21.52 14.10
CA PRO A 519 -23.03 21.60 13.26
C PRO A 519 -23.24 22.94 12.56
N GLU A 520 -22.89 24.07 13.21
CA GLU A 520 -23.02 25.41 12.63
C GLU A 520 -22.10 25.67 11.43
N HIS A 521 -21.11 24.81 11.20
CA HIS A 521 -20.25 24.86 10.02
C HIS A 521 -20.87 24.25 8.76
N ALA A 522 -22.08 23.71 8.86
CA ALA A 522 -22.81 23.15 7.74
C ALA A 522 -24.23 23.74 7.66
N SER A 523 -24.82 23.63 6.48
CA SER A 523 -26.20 24.02 6.22
C SER A 523 -26.94 22.92 5.46
N ILE A 524 -28.24 22.80 5.73
CA ILE A 524 -29.12 21.89 5.00
C ILE A 524 -29.69 22.64 3.80
N GLU A 525 -29.59 22.01 2.62
CA GLU A 525 -30.24 22.52 1.41
C GLU A 525 -31.71 22.06 1.38
N PRO A 526 -32.68 22.98 1.38
CA PRO A 526 -34.09 22.61 1.53
C PRO A 526 -34.62 21.69 0.41
N GLU A 527 -34.16 21.87 -0.81
CA GLU A 527 -34.64 21.12 -1.97
C GLU A 527 -34.16 19.66 -2.02
N SER A 528 -32.91 19.40 -1.64
CA SER A 528 -32.31 18.04 -1.70
C SER A 528 -32.23 17.36 -0.34
N GLY A 529 -32.44 18.08 0.75
CA GLY A 529 -32.17 17.62 2.12
C GLY A 529 -30.67 17.34 2.37
N GLY A 530 -29.81 17.75 1.44
CA GLY A 530 -28.37 17.56 1.54
C GLY A 530 -27.71 18.53 2.52
N VAL A 531 -26.73 18.02 3.27
CA VAL A 531 -25.92 18.80 4.21
C VAL A 531 -24.61 19.21 3.55
N TRP A 532 -24.27 20.50 3.57
CA TRP A 532 -23.11 21.04 2.89
C TRP A 532 -22.29 21.93 3.82
N LEU A 533 -20.94 21.81 3.74
CA LEU A 533 -20.05 22.68 4.51
C LEU A 533 -20.14 24.13 4.03
N GLY A 534 -20.31 25.02 4.97
CA GLY A 534 -20.13 26.47 4.78
C GLY A 534 -18.66 26.86 4.61
N ALA A 535 -18.39 28.14 4.37
CA ALA A 535 -17.04 28.64 4.12
C ALA A 535 -16.07 28.34 5.29
N GLU A 536 -16.52 28.54 6.53
CA GLU A 536 -15.73 28.28 7.73
C GLU A 536 -15.46 26.79 7.92
N GLY A 537 -16.46 25.92 7.76
CA GLY A 537 -16.30 24.46 7.83
C GLY A 537 -15.31 23.94 6.78
N LYS A 538 -15.38 24.47 5.56
CA LYS A 538 -14.41 24.16 4.50
C LYS A 538 -13.00 24.60 4.89
N LYS A 539 -12.85 25.81 5.43
CA LYS A 539 -11.56 26.31 5.88
C LYS A 539 -10.96 25.43 6.97
N VAL A 540 -11.72 25.11 8.02
CA VAL A 540 -11.29 24.23 9.12
C VAL A 540 -10.84 22.86 8.60
N LEU A 541 -11.60 22.27 7.65
CA LEU A 541 -11.25 20.98 7.06
C LEU A 541 -10.01 21.06 6.19
N VAL A 542 -9.90 22.09 5.34
CA VAL A 542 -8.73 22.30 4.47
C VAL A 542 -7.46 22.51 5.30
N ASP A 543 -7.52 23.33 6.34
CA ASP A 543 -6.38 23.58 7.23
C ASP A 543 -5.90 22.27 7.89
N ALA A 544 -6.82 21.42 8.35
CA ALA A 544 -6.50 20.12 8.96
C ALA A 544 -5.95 19.11 7.93
N TYR A 545 -6.53 19.08 6.73
CA TYR A 545 -6.07 18.26 5.63
C TYR A 545 -4.64 18.64 5.21
N GLU A 546 -4.37 19.94 5.02
CA GLU A 546 -3.05 20.45 4.66
C GLU A 546 -2.00 20.13 5.73
N ALA A 547 -2.32 20.32 7.00
CA ALA A 547 -1.44 19.95 8.10
C ALA A 547 -1.13 18.44 8.09
N GLY A 548 -2.12 17.61 7.77
CA GLY A 548 -1.94 16.18 7.57
C GLY A 548 -1.07 15.86 6.36
N ALA A 549 -1.40 16.42 5.18
CA ALA A 549 -0.74 16.14 3.91
C ALA A 549 0.74 16.59 3.90
N GLN A 550 1.08 17.64 4.61
CA GLN A 550 2.46 18.15 4.74
C GLN A 550 3.29 17.42 5.80
N ARG A 551 2.68 16.62 6.66
CA ARG A 551 3.39 15.86 7.69
C ARG A 551 4.31 14.84 7.05
N SER A 552 5.59 14.90 7.39
CA SER A 552 6.57 13.89 6.97
C SER A 552 6.31 12.55 7.65
N VAL A 553 6.44 11.49 6.89
CA VAL A 553 6.23 10.10 7.33
C VAL A 553 7.37 9.25 6.76
N THR A 554 7.95 8.43 7.63
CA THR A 554 8.99 7.47 7.28
C THR A 554 8.42 6.06 7.40
N GLY A 555 8.79 5.17 6.49
CA GLY A 555 8.43 3.75 6.54
C GLY A 555 6.95 3.43 6.26
N ALA A 556 6.19 4.37 5.71
CA ALA A 556 4.84 4.09 5.22
C ALA A 556 4.86 3.34 3.88
N LEU A 557 5.85 3.64 3.04
CA LEU A 557 6.18 2.89 1.83
C LEU A 557 7.63 2.39 1.93
N PRO A 558 7.94 1.20 1.38
CA PRO A 558 9.30 0.65 1.44
C PRO A 558 10.33 1.61 0.86
N GLY A 559 11.36 1.94 1.64
CA GLY A 559 12.46 2.79 1.22
C GLY A 559 12.08 4.22 0.82
N TYR A 560 10.94 4.75 1.29
CA TYR A 560 10.50 6.09 0.98
C TYR A 560 10.16 6.90 2.23
N SER A 561 10.71 8.12 2.33
CA SER A 561 10.43 9.10 3.36
C SER A 561 10.01 10.42 2.73
N GLY A 562 9.02 11.06 3.29
CA GLY A 562 8.52 12.35 2.77
C GLY A 562 7.18 12.74 3.35
N SER A 563 6.62 13.86 2.89
CA SER A 563 5.27 14.24 3.26
C SER A 563 4.24 13.26 2.71
N TRP A 564 3.06 13.18 3.32
CA TRP A 564 1.95 12.38 2.77
C TRP A 564 1.62 12.77 1.33
N ARG A 565 1.72 14.03 0.97
CA ARG A 565 1.53 14.50 -0.40
C ARG A 565 2.54 13.88 -1.37
N ARG A 566 3.80 13.77 -0.95
CA ARG A 566 4.84 13.09 -1.74
C ARG A 566 4.59 11.59 -1.84
N HIS A 567 4.03 10.97 -0.80
CA HIS A 567 3.64 9.56 -0.85
C HIS A 567 2.57 9.31 -1.92
N ILE A 568 1.60 10.20 -2.12
CA ILE A 568 0.61 10.08 -3.21
C ILE A 568 1.32 10.06 -4.57
N THR A 569 2.26 10.99 -4.79
CA THR A 569 3.03 11.06 -6.04
C THR A 569 3.90 9.82 -6.24
N HIS A 570 4.58 9.36 -5.18
CA HIS A 570 5.41 8.16 -5.23
C HIS A 570 4.59 6.90 -5.48
N SER A 571 3.43 6.74 -4.83
CA SER A 571 2.51 5.62 -5.06
C SER A 571 2.01 5.59 -6.52
N ALA A 572 1.71 6.76 -7.12
CA ALA A 572 1.38 6.84 -8.54
C ALA A 572 2.54 6.42 -9.45
N GLN A 573 3.79 6.76 -9.10
CA GLN A 573 4.98 6.31 -9.84
C GLN A 573 5.18 4.80 -9.76
N MET A 574 5.04 4.22 -8.55
CA MET A 574 5.09 2.77 -8.36
C MET A 574 3.95 2.06 -9.11
N LEU A 575 2.76 2.66 -9.14
CA LEU A 575 1.63 2.14 -9.89
C LEU A 575 1.92 2.15 -11.40
N ALA A 576 2.52 3.23 -11.91
CA ALA A 576 2.93 3.32 -13.31
C ALA A 576 3.97 2.24 -13.67
N ARG A 577 4.88 1.93 -12.74
CA ARG A 577 5.84 0.86 -12.90
C ARG A 577 5.17 -0.52 -12.92
N ALA A 578 4.24 -0.78 -11.97
CA ALA A 578 3.49 -2.03 -11.91
C ALA A 578 2.62 -2.29 -13.14
N ILE A 579 2.11 -1.22 -13.77
CA ILE A 579 1.35 -1.31 -15.01
C ILE A 579 2.27 -1.65 -16.20
N ALA A 580 3.47 -1.03 -16.26
CA ALA A 580 4.40 -1.20 -17.38
C ALA A 580 5.25 -2.47 -17.28
N GLU A 581 5.62 -2.89 -16.08
CA GLU A 581 6.53 -4.00 -15.81
C GLU A 581 5.76 -5.18 -15.20
N PRO A 582 5.56 -6.30 -15.93
CA PRO A 582 4.76 -7.44 -15.44
C PRO A 582 5.29 -8.07 -14.15
N ASP A 583 6.59 -8.05 -13.95
CA ASP A 583 7.26 -8.64 -12.79
C ASP A 583 7.32 -7.70 -11.57
N TYR A 584 7.04 -6.41 -11.76
CA TYR A 584 7.03 -5.46 -10.66
C TYR A 584 5.70 -5.51 -9.90
N ARG A 585 5.77 -5.75 -8.59
CA ARG A 585 4.59 -5.77 -7.72
C ARG A 585 4.43 -4.44 -7.00
N TRP A 586 3.31 -3.78 -7.25
CA TRP A 586 2.93 -2.58 -6.49
C TRP A 586 2.65 -2.95 -5.03
N ARG A 587 3.18 -2.14 -4.13
CA ARG A 587 2.95 -2.27 -2.69
C ARG A 587 2.37 -0.98 -2.15
N GLY A 588 1.21 -1.09 -1.53
CA GLY A 588 0.56 0.03 -0.85
C GLY A 588 1.17 0.31 0.52
N ILE A 589 0.68 1.42 1.11
CA ILE A 589 1.05 1.84 2.45
C ILE A 589 0.82 0.71 3.45
N ALA A 590 1.85 0.44 4.22
CA ALA A 590 1.78 -0.46 5.34
C ALA A 590 2.32 0.26 6.59
N TRP A 591 1.63 0.12 7.71
CA TRP A 591 2.01 0.71 8.99
C TRP A 591 2.87 -0.23 9.79
N ARG A 592 3.82 0.37 10.50
CA ARG A 592 4.54 -0.31 11.57
C ARG A 592 3.72 -0.39 12.85
#